data_d5757e14b784ad429250b3921589d612
#
_entry.id   d5757e14b784ad429250b3921589d612
#
_cell.length_a   1.000
_cell.length_b   1.000
_cell.length_c   1.000
_cell.angle_alpha   90.00
_cell.angle_beta   90.00
_cell.angle_gamma   90.00
#
_symmetry.space_group_name_H-M   'P 1'
#
loop_
_entity.id
_entity.type
_entity.pdbx_description
1 polymer ?
#
loop_
_entity_poly.entity_id
_entity_poly.type
_entity_poly.pdbx_seq_one_letter_code
_entity_poly.pdbx_strand_id
1 'polypeptide(L)'
;MKFTCIDSFCGAGGLALGLKRAGFEILVSFDASAPAVESFQRNVSPNCLHARAEDLTGRRLLSDAGFEGVPDLFAGGPPCQGFSRQKRGAHLGDARNGLVLEFVRLVSEIKPRFFLMENVEQLGKKRGKEFVDKLNAELAGYELHPFFFNCADYGLAQTRVRFVIVGKSRKIKAPFQLPAPTVKRWLTVGEALADMPEPPADSSVHPALPNHYRTKVTAINTQRFSFVPQGGGWRDIPEELRLKCHQRVDVRSGGWPDVYGRLRLDGQAPTITAGFDSFTRGRYGHPLQERALTPREAARLQGFPDDFHFCGTRRDVRSQVGNAVPPPLGEALGRAILKTLRNEQATYKPRV
;
A
#
# COMPACT_ATOMS: atom_id res chain seq x y z
N MET A 1 -19.74 16.30 15.24
CA MET A 1 -18.36 15.90 15.59
C MET A 1 -17.74 15.24 14.37
N LYS A 2 -16.46 15.53 14.08
CA LYS A 2 -15.68 14.80 13.09
C LYS A 2 -15.17 13.49 13.72
N PHE A 3 -15.15 12.41 12.95
CA PHE A 3 -14.54 11.16 13.40
C PHE A 3 -13.03 11.25 13.23
N THR A 4 -12.28 10.73 14.19
CA THR A 4 -10.84 10.94 14.34
C THR A 4 -10.04 9.69 14.05
N CYS A 5 -8.83 9.87 13.49
CA CYS A 5 -7.92 8.78 13.15
C CYS A 5 -6.47 9.11 13.51
N ILE A 6 -5.75 8.11 13.97
CA ILE A 6 -4.27 8.08 14.07
C ILE A 6 -3.77 7.06 13.03
N ASP A 7 -2.79 7.45 12.18
CA ASP A 7 -2.19 6.56 11.17
C ASP A 7 -0.73 6.25 11.51
N SER A 8 -0.47 5.00 11.87
CA SER A 8 0.85 4.48 12.24
C SER A 8 1.53 3.80 11.06
N PHE A 9 2.88 3.87 11.01
CA PHE A 9 3.63 3.34 9.86
C PHE A 9 3.08 3.90 8.55
N CYS A 10 2.79 5.20 8.56
CA CYS A 10 1.94 5.84 7.56
C CYS A 10 2.58 5.94 6.16
N GLY A 11 3.90 5.73 6.05
CA GLY A 11 4.63 5.92 4.81
C GLY A 11 4.38 7.31 4.22
N ALA A 12 4.17 7.38 2.91
CA ALA A 12 3.80 8.64 2.25
C ALA A 12 2.34 9.06 2.47
N GLY A 13 1.52 8.23 3.16
CA GLY A 13 0.15 8.60 3.52
C GLY A 13 -0.95 8.04 2.61
N GLY A 14 -0.71 6.94 1.89
CA GLY A 14 -1.75 6.36 1.03
C GLY A 14 -3.00 5.93 1.79
N LEU A 15 -2.84 5.25 2.93
CA LEU A 15 -3.95 4.87 3.80
C LEU A 15 -4.66 6.11 4.37
N ALA A 16 -3.90 7.02 4.98
CA ALA A 16 -4.44 8.26 5.55
C ALA A 16 -5.19 9.11 4.52
N LEU A 17 -4.69 9.22 3.28
CA LEU A 17 -5.39 9.91 2.19
C LEU A 17 -6.76 9.29 1.92
N GLY A 18 -6.82 7.95 1.86
CA GLY A 18 -8.09 7.23 1.71
C GLY A 18 -9.04 7.46 2.88
N LEU A 19 -8.55 7.36 4.11
CA LEU A 19 -9.33 7.61 5.32
C LEU A 19 -9.84 9.06 5.39
N LYS A 20 -9.02 10.04 4.99
CA LYS A 20 -9.40 11.46 4.89
C LYS A 20 -10.51 11.66 3.85
N ARG A 21 -10.43 11.00 2.67
CA ARG A 21 -11.49 11.00 1.66
C ARG A 21 -12.78 10.36 2.16
N ALA A 22 -12.70 9.34 3.01
CA ALA A 22 -13.85 8.75 3.66
C ALA A 22 -14.55 9.70 4.65
N GLY A 23 -13.81 10.67 5.23
CA GLY A 23 -14.33 11.67 6.16
C GLY A 23 -13.72 11.61 7.56
N PHE A 24 -12.61 10.91 7.76
CA PHE A 24 -11.84 10.98 9.00
C PHE A 24 -10.98 12.25 9.06
N GLU A 25 -10.85 12.80 10.25
CA GLU A 25 -9.84 13.78 10.60
C GLU A 25 -8.58 13.04 11.09
N ILE A 26 -7.44 13.30 10.43
CA ILE A 26 -6.17 12.71 10.83
C ILE A 26 -5.58 13.56 11.95
N LEU A 27 -5.56 13.03 13.17
CA LEU A 27 -5.06 13.71 14.37
C LEU A 27 -3.54 13.83 14.33
N VAL A 28 -2.87 12.69 14.22
CA VAL A 28 -1.43 12.55 14.15
C VAL A 28 -1.08 11.28 13.38
N SER A 29 0.08 11.29 12.74
CA SER A 29 0.64 10.11 12.06
C SER A 29 2.12 9.98 12.40
N PHE A 30 2.72 8.82 12.14
CA PHE A 30 4.16 8.67 12.27
C PHE A 30 4.73 7.62 11.31
N ASP A 31 5.98 7.85 10.92
CA ASP A 31 6.81 6.89 10.17
C ASP A 31 8.29 7.07 10.53
N ALA A 32 9.08 6.02 10.41
CA ALA A 32 10.52 6.05 10.66
C ALA A 32 11.34 6.61 9.48
N SER A 33 10.72 6.86 8.32
CA SER A 33 11.35 7.38 7.11
C SER A 33 11.12 8.87 6.96
N ALA A 34 12.15 9.70 7.16
CA ALA A 34 12.05 11.14 7.01
C ALA A 34 11.49 11.58 5.65
N PRO A 35 11.92 11.02 4.47
CA PRO A 35 11.32 11.37 3.18
C PRO A 35 9.84 10.98 3.05
N ALA A 36 9.40 9.93 3.73
CA ALA A 36 8.00 9.53 3.74
C ALA A 36 7.16 10.51 4.59
N VAL A 37 7.67 10.90 5.76
CA VAL A 37 7.06 11.94 6.61
C VAL A 37 6.91 13.26 5.86
N GLU A 38 7.94 13.70 5.14
CA GLU A 38 7.89 14.91 4.31
C GLU A 38 6.81 14.81 3.23
N SER A 39 6.72 13.67 2.54
CA SER A 39 5.66 13.41 1.56
C SER A 39 4.28 13.45 2.20
N PHE A 40 4.12 12.83 3.37
CA PHE A 40 2.88 12.84 4.12
C PHE A 40 2.46 14.27 4.52
N GLN A 41 3.38 15.03 5.10
CA GLN A 41 3.13 16.42 5.55
C GLN A 41 2.72 17.32 4.38
N ARG A 42 3.31 17.12 3.22
CA ARG A 42 3.02 17.90 2.02
C ARG A 42 1.63 17.63 1.43
N ASN A 43 1.15 16.38 1.48
CA ASN A 43 -0.04 15.95 0.72
C ASN A 43 -1.25 15.62 1.60
N VAL A 44 -1.06 15.25 2.86
CA VAL A 44 -2.15 14.70 3.70
C VAL A 44 -2.43 15.57 4.91
N SER A 45 -1.47 15.77 5.80
CA SER A 45 -1.59 16.56 7.02
C SER A 45 -0.22 16.97 7.54
N PRO A 46 -0.04 18.20 8.08
CA PRO A 46 1.22 18.61 8.69
C PRO A 46 1.57 17.79 9.95
N ASN A 47 0.59 17.19 10.60
CA ASN A 47 0.76 16.44 11.85
C ASN A 47 1.29 15.03 11.61
N CYS A 48 2.55 14.90 11.16
CA CYS A 48 3.24 13.63 10.99
C CYS A 48 4.60 13.69 11.66
N LEU A 49 4.86 12.74 12.55
CA LEU A 49 6.08 12.64 13.33
C LEU A 49 7.11 11.76 12.60
N HIS A 50 8.33 12.22 12.51
CA HIS A 50 9.45 11.36 12.16
C HIS A 50 9.90 10.61 13.41
N ALA A 51 9.39 9.42 13.62
CA ALA A 51 9.62 8.64 14.83
C ALA A 51 9.51 7.13 14.55
N ARG A 52 10.19 6.33 15.37
CA ARG A 52 10.05 4.87 15.38
C ARG A 52 8.92 4.50 16.32
N ALA A 53 8.19 3.42 16.02
CA ALA A 53 7.08 2.95 16.85
C ALA A 53 7.52 2.60 18.28
N GLU A 54 8.72 2.05 18.42
CA GLU A 54 9.32 1.65 19.69
C GLU A 54 9.58 2.83 20.64
N ASP A 55 9.74 4.04 20.09
CA ASP A 55 10.02 5.28 20.84
C ASP A 55 8.73 6.04 21.24
N LEU A 56 7.56 5.53 20.83
CA LEU A 56 6.27 6.16 21.02
C LEU A 56 5.41 5.40 22.01
N THR A 57 4.61 6.14 22.79
CA THR A 57 3.53 5.60 23.62
C THR A 57 2.19 6.17 23.15
N GLY A 58 1.08 5.46 23.47
CA GLY A 58 -0.26 5.96 23.17
C GLY A 58 -0.53 7.32 23.81
N ARG A 59 -0.05 7.55 25.04
CA ARG A 59 -0.17 8.84 25.75
C ARG A 59 0.56 9.95 24.97
N ARG A 60 1.79 9.69 24.52
CA ARG A 60 2.56 10.66 23.76
C ARG A 60 1.87 11.01 22.43
N LEU A 61 1.38 10.02 21.68
CA LEU A 61 0.65 10.27 20.43
C LEU A 61 -0.60 11.14 20.63
N LEU A 62 -1.38 10.90 21.69
CA LEU A 62 -2.54 11.71 22.01
C LEU A 62 -2.15 13.13 22.44
N SER A 63 -1.08 13.27 23.21
CA SER A 63 -0.54 14.58 23.62
C SER A 63 -0.01 15.38 22.42
N ASP A 64 0.77 14.76 21.55
CA ASP A 64 1.32 15.38 20.32
C ASP A 64 0.19 15.77 19.35
N ALA A 65 -0.95 15.06 19.39
CA ALA A 65 -2.16 15.40 18.64
C ALA A 65 -2.98 16.54 19.28
N GLY A 66 -2.67 16.94 20.53
CA GLY A 66 -3.52 17.85 21.30
C GLY A 66 -4.94 17.30 21.52
N PHE A 67 -5.07 15.95 21.62
CA PHE A 67 -6.37 15.29 21.66
C PHE A 67 -6.62 14.62 23.02
N GLU A 68 -7.73 15.03 23.62
CA GLU A 68 -8.24 14.41 24.86
C GLU A 68 -9.40 13.48 24.53
N GLY A 69 -9.28 12.22 24.88
CA GLY A 69 -10.33 11.22 24.67
C GLY A 69 -9.85 9.97 23.95
N VAL A 70 -10.81 9.22 23.40
CA VAL A 70 -10.56 7.96 22.68
C VAL A 70 -10.72 8.22 21.17
N PRO A 71 -9.68 8.03 20.34
CA PRO A 71 -9.79 8.18 18.91
C PRO A 71 -10.74 7.12 18.32
N ASP A 72 -11.44 7.49 17.25
CA ASP A 72 -12.37 6.57 16.61
C ASP A 72 -11.65 5.44 15.88
N LEU A 73 -10.48 5.72 15.28
CA LEU A 73 -9.70 4.76 14.52
C LEU A 73 -8.21 4.89 14.81
N PHE A 74 -7.54 3.76 15.01
CA PHE A 74 -6.09 3.61 14.94
C PHE A 74 -5.77 2.72 13.74
N ALA A 75 -5.13 3.28 12.71
CA ALA A 75 -4.83 2.60 11.46
C ALA A 75 -3.33 2.40 11.28
N GLY A 76 -2.93 1.47 10.40
CA GLY A 76 -1.55 1.34 10.00
C GLY A 76 -1.23 0.11 9.17
N GLY A 77 -0.07 0.17 8.49
CA GLY A 77 0.53 -0.93 7.75
C GLY A 77 1.90 -1.32 8.31
N PRO A 78 1.98 -1.95 9.49
CA PRO A 78 3.27 -2.29 10.11
C PRO A 78 4.09 -3.22 9.20
N PRO A 79 5.39 -2.94 8.93
CA PRO A 79 6.21 -3.77 8.07
C PRO A 79 6.31 -5.21 8.58
N CYS A 80 6.05 -6.19 7.70
CA CYS A 80 6.14 -7.61 7.99
C CYS A 80 7.19 -8.28 7.09
N GLN A 81 8.47 -7.97 7.32
CA GLN A 81 9.55 -8.42 6.45
C GLN A 81 9.82 -9.93 6.57
N GLY A 82 9.42 -10.57 7.66
CA GLY A 82 9.55 -12.00 7.91
C GLY A 82 8.62 -12.88 7.05
N PHE A 83 7.50 -12.35 6.55
CA PHE A 83 6.47 -13.11 5.84
C PHE A 83 6.41 -12.85 4.32
N SER A 84 7.29 -12.00 3.76
CA SER A 84 7.27 -11.73 2.32
C SER A 84 7.69 -12.97 1.51
N ARG A 85 7.09 -13.16 0.30
CA ARG A 85 7.38 -14.31 -0.60
C ARG A 85 8.85 -14.47 -0.97
N GLN A 86 9.65 -13.41 -0.86
CA GLN A 86 11.05 -13.41 -1.30
C GLN A 86 12.02 -14.04 -0.29
N LYS A 87 11.58 -14.37 0.94
CA LYS A 87 12.46 -14.99 1.95
C LYS A 87 11.87 -16.31 2.45
N ARG A 88 12.54 -17.43 2.12
CA ARG A 88 12.25 -18.75 2.73
C ARG A 88 12.71 -18.73 4.19
N GLY A 89 11.88 -19.17 5.13
CA GLY A 89 12.27 -19.41 6.53
C GLY A 89 11.89 -18.36 7.58
N ALA A 90 10.82 -17.57 7.33
CA ALA A 90 10.30 -16.64 8.33
C ALA A 90 9.55 -17.36 9.47
N HIS A 91 9.93 -17.09 10.71
CA HIS A 91 9.30 -17.56 11.93
C HIS A 91 8.78 -16.38 12.78
N LEU A 92 7.80 -16.64 13.64
CA LEU A 92 7.22 -15.67 14.60
C LEU A 92 8.28 -15.02 15.52
N GLY A 93 9.38 -15.72 15.81
CA GLY A 93 10.50 -15.21 16.59
C GLY A 93 11.50 -14.33 15.83
N ASP A 94 11.24 -13.97 14.58
CA ASP A 94 12.10 -13.07 13.83
C ASP A 94 11.92 -11.62 14.35
N ALA A 95 13.01 -11.00 14.82
CA ALA A 95 13.02 -9.61 15.31
C ALA A 95 12.38 -8.60 14.35
N ARG A 96 12.30 -8.95 13.04
CA ARG A 96 11.63 -8.14 12.00
C ARG A 96 10.10 -8.14 12.10
N ASN A 97 9.49 -9.02 12.90
CA ASN A 97 8.05 -9.03 13.20
C ASN A 97 7.72 -8.16 14.41
N GLY A 98 8.72 -7.61 15.09
CA GLY A 98 8.55 -6.75 16.27
C GLY A 98 7.64 -5.55 16.02
N LEU A 99 7.68 -4.96 14.79
CA LEU A 99 6.86 -3.78 14.46
C LEU A 99 5.35 -4.07 14.42
N VAL A 100 4.96 -5.30 14.11
CA VAL A 100 3.55 -5.69 14.24
C VAL A 100 3.13 -5.77 15.72
N LEU A 101 4.03 -6.22 16.61
CA LEU A 101 3.79 -6.23 18.03
C LEU A 101 3.72 -4.80 18.61
N GLU A 102 4.50 -3.87 18.07
CA GLU A 102 4.41 -2.44 18.42
C GLU A 102 3.06 -1.85 18.02
N PHE A 103 2.51 -2.21 16.85
CA PHE A 103 1.14 -1.83 16.48
C PHE A 103 0.13 -2.32 17.52
N VAL A 104 0.22 -3.60 17.91
CA VAL A 104 -0.66 -4.21 18.92
C VAL A 104 -0.52 -3.51 20.30
N ARG A 105 0.70 -3.21 20.72
CA ARG A 105 0.98 -2.47 21.96
C ARG A 105 0.29 -1.10 21.95
N LEU A 106 0.46 -0.34 20.86
CA LEU A 106 -0.16 0.99 20.71
C LEU A 106 -1.69 0.90 20.70
N VAL A 107 -2.29 -0.09 20.02
CA VAL A 107 -3.75 -0.35 20.09
C VAL A 107 -4.19 -0.61 21.53
N SER A 108 -3.43 -1.42 22.29
CA SER A 108 -3.74 -1.76 23.68
C SER A 108 -3.61 -0.57 24.64
N GLU A 109 -2.69 0.36 24.38
CA GLU A 109 -2.51 1.58 25.15
C GLU A 109 -3.59 2.63 24.85
N ILE A 110 -3.88 2.88 23.56
CA ILE A 110 -4.81 3.91 23.07
C ILE A 110 -6.27 3.47 23.24
N LYS A 111 -6.54 2.18 23.07
CA LYS A 111 -7.89 1.58 23.10
C LYS A 111 -8.89 2.27 22.19
N PRO A 112 -8.56 2.46 20.89
CA PRO A 112 -9.42 3.15 19.94
C PRO A 112 -10.78 2.42 19.80
N ARG A 113 -11.78 3.11 19.25
CA ARG A 113 -13.09 2.50 18.95
C ARG A 113 -12.99 1.42 17.88
N PHE A 114 -12.13 1.65 16.87
CA PHE A 114 -11.73 0.70 15.84
C PHE A 114 -10.22 0.70 15.68
N PHE A 115 -9.65 -0.42 15.27
CA PHE A 115 -8.34 -0.42 14.64
C PHE A 115 -8.40 -1.05 13.24
N LEU A 116 -7.47 -0.66 12.37
CA LEU A 116 -7.30 -1.18 11.02
C LEU A 116 -5.83 -1.49 10.80
N MET A 117 -5.49 -2.77 10.62
CA MET A 117 -4.15 -3.22 10.29
C MET A 117 -4.13 -3.79 8.88
N GLU A 118 -3.34 -3.19 7.98
CA GLU A 118 -3.08 -3.70 6.64
C GLU A 118 -1.75 -4.43 6.60
N ASN A 119 -1.68 -5.50 5.79
CA ASN A 119 -0.44 -6.21 5.58
C ASN A 119 -0.45 -7.02 4.26
N VAL A 120 0.69 -7.63 3.94
CA VAL A 120 0.81 -8.52 2.78
C VAL A 120 -0.04 -9.79 2.96
N GLU A 121 -0.51 -10.34 1.85
CA GLU A 121 -1.36 -11.54 1.79
C GLU A 121 -0.80 -12.72 2.60
N GLN A 122 0.53 -12.88 2.66
CA GLN A 122 1.18 -13.99 3.35
C GLN A 122 0.92 -14.01 4.85
N LEU A 123 0.68 -12.88 5.48
CA LEU A 123 0.37 -12.80 6.91
C LEU A 123 -0.95 -13.51 7.24
N GLY A 124 -1.95 -13.41 6.37
CA GLY A 124 -3.26 -14.09 6.56
C GLY A 124 -3.29 -15.56 6.15
N LYS A 125 -2.25 -16.08 5.48
CA LYS A 125 -2.16 -17.48 5.06
C LYS A 125 -1.71 -18.39 6.22
N LYS A 126 -1.72 -19.73 5.99
CA LYS A 126 -1.44 -20.77 6.99
C LYS A 126 -0.22 -20.49 7.89
N ARG A 127 0.81 -19.81 7.37
CA ARG A 127 2.01 -19.43 8.14
C ARG A 127 1.77 -18.26 9.11
N GLY A 128 0.73 -17.48 8.91
CA GLY A 128 0.36 -16.36 9.78
C GLY A 128 -0.75 -16.70 10.79
N LYS A 129 -1.30 -17.92 10.76
CA LYS A 129 -2.42 -18.29 11.63
C LYS A 129 -2.09 -18.10 13.11
N GLU A 130 -0.96 -18.62 13.57
CA GLU A 130 -0.51 -18.46 14.96
C GLU A 130 -0.39 -16.98 15.37
N PHE A 131 0.01 -16.13 14.44
CA PHE A 131 0.06 -14.68 14.69
C PHE A 131 -1.34 -14.10 14.87
N VAL A 132 -2.31 -14.48 14.01
CA VAL A 132 -3.71 -14.02 14.13
C VAL A 132 -4.34 -14.52 15.42
N ASP A 133 -4.07 -15.78 15.81
CA ASP A 133 -4.56 -16.35 17.07
C ASP A 133 -3.99 -15.59 18.28
N LYS A 134 -2.70 -15.26 18.26
CA LYS A 134 -2.06 -14.43 19.28
C LYS A 134 -2.66 -13.02 19.33
N LEU A 135 -2.90 -12.41 18.16
CA LEU A 135 -3.57 -11.11 18.07
C LEU A 135 -4.96 -11.13 18.71
N ASN A 136 -5.75 -12.20 18.48
CA ASN A 136 -7.04 -12.39 19.13
C ASN A 136 -6.95 -12.46 20.66
N ALA A 137 -5.92 -13.13 21.19
CA ALA A 137 -5.72 -13.23 22.62
C ALA A 137 -5.33 -11.88 23.24
N GLU A 138 -4.39 -11.15 22.62
CA GLU A 138 -3.89 -9.87 23.13
C GLU A 138 -4.93 -8.73 23.01
N LEU A 139 -5.78 -8.77 21.99
CA LEU A 139 -6.82 -7.77 21.72
C LEU A 139 -8.24 -8.31 21.97
N ALA A 140 -8.43 -9.08 23.07
CA ALA A 140 -9.72 -9.69 23.42
C ALA A 140 -10.87 -8.68 23.60
N GLY A 141 -10.57 -7.39 23.83
CA GLY A 141 -11.54 -6.30 23.87
C GLY A 141 -12.15 -5.95 22.52
N TYR A 142 -11.69 -6.56 21.43
CA TYR A 142 -12.14 -6.31 20.06
C TYR A 142 -12.79 -7.55 19.45
N GLU A 143 -13.70 -7.31 18.51
CA GLU A 143 -14.20 -8.27 17.55
C GLU A 143 -13.38 -8.10 16.27
N LEU A 144 -12.64 -9.15 15.85
CA LEU A 144 -11.76 -9.09 14.70
C LEU A 144 -12.44 -9.55 13.41
N HIS A 145 -12.25 -8.78 12.33
CA HIS A 145 -12.75 -9.05 11.00
C HIS A 145 -11.58 -9.15 10.02
N PRO A 146 -10.88 -10.32 9.95
CA PRO A 146 -9.81 -10.53 8.98
C PRO A 146 -10.37 -10.80 7.60
N PHE A 147 -9.80 -10.19 6.56
CA PHE A 147 -10.21 -10.39 5.18
C PHE A 147 -9.10 -10.12 4.17
N PHE A 148 -9.21 -10.76 2.99
CA PHE A 148 -8.33 -10.50 1.86
C PHE A 148 -9.02 -9.60 0.85
N PHE A 149 -8.43 -8.43 0.59
CA PHE A 149 -8.94 -7.47 -0.38
C PHE A 149 -8.08 -7.49 -1.63
N ASN A 150 -8.70 -7.66 -2.81
CA ASN A 150 -8.05 -7.33 -4.07
C ASN A 150 -8.33 -5.86 -4.40
N CYS A 151 -7.28 -5.05 -4.46
CA CYS A 151 -7.42 -3.61 -4.69
C CYS A 151 -8.07 -3.28 -6.05
N ALA A 152 -8.05 -4.20 -7.02
CA ALA A 152 -8.76 -4.04 -8.29
C ALA A 152 -10.28 -3.88 -8.09
N ASP A 153 -10.86 -4.50 -7.07
CA ASP A 153 -12.29 -4.39 -6.72
C ASP A 153 -12.67 -2.98 -6.22
N TYR A 154 -11.66 -2.17 -5.93
CA TYR A 154 -11.79 -0.80 -5.41
C TYR A 154 -11.29 0.26 -6.40
N GLY A 155 -11.21 -0.08 -7.70
CA GLY A 155 -10.93 0.85 -8.78
C GLY A 155 -9.45 1.03 -9.11
N LEU A 156 -8.57 0.10 -8.72
CA LEU A 156 -7.19 0.10 -9.19
C LEU A 156 -7.05 -0.67 -10.50
N ALA A 157 -6.20 -0.17 -11.39
CA ALA A 157 -5.72 -0.91 -12.56
C ALA A 157 -4.59 -1.89 -12.20
N GLN A 158 -4.69 -2.51 -11.02
CA GLN A 158 -3.65 -3.35 -10.44
C GLN A 158 -4.27 -4.48 -9.63
N THR A 159 -3.85 -5.72 -9.90
CA THR A 159 -4.13 -6.87 -9.04
C THR A 159 -3.17 -6.84 -7.86
N ARG A 160 -3.68 -6.37 -6.71
CA ARG A 160 -2.93 -6.25 -5.45
C ARG A 160 -3.76 -6.81 -4.31
N VAL A 161 -3.45 -8.03 -3.88
CA VAL A 161 -4.14 -8.63 -2.74
C VAL A 161 -3.47 -8.22 -1.44
N ARG A 162 -4.29 -7.77 -0.48
CA ARG A 162 -3.87 -7.37 0.86
C ARG A 162 -4.70 -8.05 1.92
N PHE A 163 -4.03 -8.44 2.99
CA PHE A 163 -4.67 -8.94 4.19
C PHE A 163 -4.93 -7.76 5.13
N VAL A 164 -6.17 -7.58 5.51
CA VAL A 164 -6.58 -6.51 6.42
C VAL A 164 -7.31 -7.11 7.60
N ILE A 165 -7.02 -6.62 8.79
CA ILE A 165 -7.76 -6.93 10.01
C ILE A 165 -8.41 -5.63 10.49
N VAL A 166 -9.73 -5.60 10.55
CA VAL A 166 -10.48 -4.54 11.23
C VAL A 166 -10.91 -5.06 12.59
N GLY A 167 -10.47 -4.39 13.65
CA GLY A 167 -10.91 -4.67 15.01
C GLY A 167 -11.97 -3.65 15.44
N LYS A 168 -13.16 -4.12 15.77
CA LYS A 168 -14.25 -3.33 16.34
C LYS A 168 -14.26 -3.52 17.84
N SER A 169 -14.21 -2.44 18.63
CA SER A 169 -14.38 -2.53 20.09
C SER A 169 -15.71 -3.21 20.44
N ARG A 170 -15.67 -4.20 21.35
CA ARG A 170 -16.88 -4.90 21.84
C ARG A 170 -17.87 -3.98 22.57
N LYS A 171 -17.44 -2.76 22.91
CA LYS A 171 -18.33 -1.71 23.45
C LYS A 171 -19.28 -1.15 22.40
N ILE A 172 -18.94 -1.23 21.12
CA ILE A 172 -19.79 -0.80 19.99
C ILE A 172 -20.81 -1.89 19.69
N LYS A 173 -22.10 -1.56 19.79
CA LYS A 173 -23.21 -2.49 19.58
C LYS A 173 -23.64 -2.56 18.12
N ALA A 174 -23.46 -1.48 17.37
CA ALA A 174 -23.77 -1.46 15.94
C ALA A 174 -22.95 -2.52 15.18
N PRO A 175 -23.57 -3.30 14.28
CA PRO A 175 -22.89 -4.33 13.51
C PRO A 175 -21.91 -3.69 12.51
N PHE A 176 -20.73 -4.29 12.36
CA PHE A 176 -19.77 -3.91 11.34
C PHE A 176 -19.88 -4.86 10.13
N GLN A 177 -19.83 -4.28 8.94
CA GLN A 177 -19.77 -5.02 7.68
C GLN A 177 -18.58 -4.56 6.87
N LEU A 178 -17.82 -5.51 6.35
CA LEU A 178 -16.73 -5.23 5.41
C LEU A 178 -17.24 -4.54 4.14
N PRO A 179 -16.47 -3.65 3.51
CA PRO A 179 -16.88 -2.98 2.30
C PRO A 179 -17.04 -3.96 1.14
N ALA A 180 -18.13 -3.86 0.40
CA ALA A 180 -18.29 -4.54 -0.89
C ALA A 180 -17.40 -3.88 -1.97
N PRO A 181 -17.12 -4.57 -3.09
CA PRO A 181 -16.48 -3.97 -4.25
C PRO A 181 -17.15 -2.66 -4.67
N THR A 182 -16.35 -1.65 -5.00
CA THR A 182 -16.85 -0.32 -5.39
C THR A 182 -16.99 -0.16 -6.89
N VAL A 183 -16.42 -1.07 -7.67
CA VAL A 183 -16.50 -1.07 -9.15
C VAL A 183 -17.17 -2.32 -9.68
N LYS A 184 -17.90 -2.18 -10.79
CA LYS A 184 -18.56 -3.30 -11.47
C LYS A 184 -17.61 -4.08 -12.37
N ARG A 185 -16.56 -3.46 -12.87
CA ARG A 185 -15.47 -4.05 -13.66
C ARG A 185 -14.13 -3.45 -13.22
N TRP A 186 -13.10 -4.21 -13.42
CA TRP A 186 -11.75 -3.74 -13.13
C TRP A 186 -11.27 -2.73 -14.16
N LEU A 187 -10.60 -1.70 -13.69
CA LEU A 187 -9.95 -0.70 -14.51
C LEU A 187 -8.70 -1.31 -15.17
N THR A 188 -8.47 -1.06 -16.45
CA THR A 188 -7.29 -1.55 -17.17
C THR A 188 -6.10 -0.58 -17.06
N VAL A 189 -4.89 -1.09 -17.34
CA VAL A 189 -3.68 -0.26 -17.40
C VAL A 189 -3.84 0.84 -18.47
N GLY A 190 -4.43 0.49 -19.64
CA GLY A 190 -4.68 1.45 -20.72
C GLY A 190 -5.57 2.59 -20.28
N GLU A 191 -6.67 2.30 -19.58
CA GLU A 191 -7.57 3.33 -19.05
C GLU A 191 -6.90 4.20 -17.99
N ALA A 192 -6.10 3.60 -17.10
CA ALA A 192 -5.42 4.35 -16.06
C ALA A 192 -4.29 5.25 -16.58
N LEU A 193 -3.66 4.93 -17.70
CA LEU A 193 -2.52 5.66 -18.26
C LEU A 193 -2.84 6.44 -19.55
N ALA A 194 -4.11 6.45 -20.02
CA ALA A 194 -4.50 6.97 -21.33
C ALA A 194 -4.10 8.43 -21.57
N ASP A 195 -4.18 9.27 -20.58
CA ASP A 195 -3.91 10.71 -20.64
C ASP A 195 -2.54 11.12 -20.05
N MET A 196 -1.68 10.12 -19.74
CA MET A 196 -0.34 10.41 -19.26
C MET A 196 0.55 10.96 -20.36
N PRO A 197 1.13 12.15 -20.19
CA PRO A 197 2.11 12.66 -21.17
C PRO A 197 3.37 11.79 -21.17
N GLU A 198 4.16 11.91 -22.22
CA GLU A 198 5.45 11.24 -22.27
C GLU A 198 6.44 11.88 -21.28
N PRO A 199 7.14 11.09 -20.43
CA PRO A 199 8.15 11.63 -19.54
C PRO A 199 9.37 12.14 -20.32
N PRO A 200 10.07 13.19 -19.84
CA PRO A 200 11.23 13.76 -20.52
C PRO A 200 12.32 12.73 -20.84
N ALA A 201 12.89 12.80 -22.04
CA ALA A 201 13.89 11.83 -22.53
C ALA A 201 15.21 11.91 -21.74
N ASP A 202 15.57 13.09 -21.24
CA ASP A 202 16.78 13.35 -20.45
C ASP A 202 16.70 12.86 -19.00
N SER A 203 15.57 12.26 -18.62
CA SER A 203 15.27 11.83 -17.25
C SER A 203 15.12 12.97 -16.24
N SER A 204 14.88 14.20 -16.69
CA SER A 204 14.37 15.29 -15.84
C SER A 204 12.93 15.01 -15.39
N VAL A 205 12.45 15.73 -14.39
CA VAL A 205 11.06 15.64 -13.95
C VAL A 205 10.17 16.43 -14.92
N HIS A 206 9.03 15.84 -15.30
CA HIS A 206 8.06 16.52 -16.16
C HIS A 206 7.53 17.79 -15.48
N PRO A 207 7.46 18.95 -16.19
CA PRO A 207 7.16 20.23 -15.55
C PRO A 207 5.78 20.30 -14.88
N ALA A 208 4.79 19.61 -15.42
CA ALA A 208 3.41 19.62 -14.89
C ALA A 208 3.06 18.42 -13.99
N LEU A 209 3.92 17.38 -13.93
CA LEU A 209 3.62 16.15 -13.17
C LEU A 209 4.78 15.80 -12.23
N PRO A 210 4.60 15.94 -10.92
CA PRO A 210 5.64 15.59 -9.95
C PRO A 210 5.99 14.10 -10.05
N ASN A 211 7.26 13.77 -9.88
CA ASN A 211 7.79 12.40 -9.94
C ASN A 211 7.59 11.67 -11.28
N HIS A 212 7.25 12.39 -12.37
CA HIS A 212 7.15 11.83 -13.71
C HIS A 212 8.48 12.00 -14.46
N TYR A 213 9.35 11.01 -14.34
CA TYR A 213 10.68 10.97 -14.96
C TYR A 213 11.07 9.55 -15.36
N ARG A 214 11.89 9.41 -16.39
CA ARG A 214 12.43 8.10 -16.81
C ARG A 214 13.55 7.66 -15.89
N THR A 215 13.61 6.37 -15.59
CA THR A 215 14.79 5.74 -15.02
C THR A 215 15.78 5.45 -16.15
N LYS A 216 17.05 5.81 -15.96
CA LYS A 216 18.12 5.52 -16.94
C LYS A 216 18.27 4.01 -17.11
N VAL A 217 18.23 3.55 -18.34
CA VAL A 217 18.41 2.15 -18.73
C VAL A 217 19.56 2.06 -19.72
N THR A 218 20.34 0.99 -19.65
CA THR A 218 21.42 0.75 -20.63
C THR A 218 20.86 0.41 -21.99
N ALA A 219 21.55 0.80 -23.07
CA ALA A 219 21.13 0.55 -24.46
C ALA A 219 20.81 -0.94 -24.70
N ILE A 220 21.61 -1.86 -24.19
CA ILE A 220 21.37 -3.30 -24.32
C ILE A 220 20.06 -3.74 -23.64
N ASN A 221 19.65 -3.14 -22.53
CA ASN A 221 18.40 -3.47 -21.89
C ASN A 221 17.19 -2.88 -22.64
N THR A 222 17.33 -1.71 -23.23
CA THR A 222 16.34 -1.15 -24.14
C THR A 222 16.19 -2.04 -25.39
N GLN A 223 17.28 -2.46 -26.00
CA GLN A 223 17.28 -3.41 -27.13
C GLN A 223 16.61 -4.74 -26.75
N ARG A 224 16.91 -5.32 -25.59
CA ARG A 224 16.23 -6.53 -25.10
C ARG A 224 14.73 -6.32 -25.01
N PHE A 225 14.32 -5.19 -24.43
CA PHE A 225 12.92 -4.91 -24.18
C PHE A 225 12.13 -4.61 -25.46
N SER A 226 12.75 -4.14 -26.55
CA SER A 226 12.07 -3.89 -27.82
C SER A 226 11.49 -5.17 -28.47
N PHE A 227 12.02 -6.34 -28.15
CA PHE A 227 11.48 -7.62 -28.61
C PHE A 227 10.28 -8.13 -27.80
N VAL A 228 9.99 -7.51 -26.66
CA VAL A 228 8.96 -8.01 -25.75
C VAL A 228 7.60 -7.43 -26.12
N PRO A 229 6.63 -8.22 -26.58
CA PRO A 229 5.28 -7.75 -26.89
C PRO A 229 4.48 -7.46 -25.60
N GLN A 230 3.32 -6.82 -25.74
CA GLN A 230 2.39 -6.66 -24.61
C GLN A 230 2.03 -8.03 -24.00
N GLY A 231 2.18 -8.13 -22.66
CA GLY A 231 1.99 -9.38 -21.94
C GLY A 231 3.19 -10.34 -22.01
N GLY A 232 4.19 -10.09 -22.86
CA GLY A 232 5.42 -10.86 -22.97
C GLY A 232 6.40 -10.62 -21.82
N GLY A 233 7.58 -11.26 -21.92
CA GLY A 233 8.64 -11.17 -20.92
C GLY A 233 10.00 -11.63 -21.46
N TRP A 234 10.95 -11.96 -20.60
CA TRP A 234 12.31 -12.33 -21.01
C TRP A 234 12.38 -13.49 -22.03
N ARG A 235 11.36 -14.33 -22.12
CA ARG A 235 11.27 -15.45 -23.06
C ARG A 235 11.16 -15.02 -24.51
N ASP A 236 10.62 -13.82 -24.74
CA ASP A 236 10.45 -13.24 -26.08
C ASP A 236 11.75 -12.56 -26.58
N ILE A 237 12.75 -12.43 -25.72
CA ILE A 237 14.07 -11.89 -26.09
C ILE A 237 14.84 -12.96 -26.88
N PRO A 238 15.44 -12.61 -28.05
CA PRO A 238 16.32 -13.51 -28.79
C PRO A 238 17.40 -14.11 -27.92
N GLU A 239 17.72 -15.39 -28.14
CA GLU A 239 18.60 -16.18 -27.25
C GLU A 239 19.97 -15.52 -27.04
N GLU A 240 20.57 -15.01 -28.11
CA GLU A 240 21.86 -14.32 -28.09
C GLU A 240 21.86 -13.03 -27.25
N LEU A 241 20.69 -12.41 -27.05
CA LEU A 241 20.55 -11.21 -26.24
C LEU A 241 20.12 -11.51 -24.79
N ARG A 242 19.72 -12.74 -24.49
CA ARG A 242 19.28 -13.10 -23.12
C ARG A 242 20.39 -12.93 -22.11
N LEU A 243 20.01 -12.65 -20.87
CA LEU A 243 20.96 -12.69 -19.74
C LEU A 243 21.48 -14.12 -19.54
N LYS A 244 22.73 -14.27 -19.16
CA LYS A 244 23.36 -15.58 -18.89
C LYS A 244 22.54 -16.46 -17.92
N CYS A 245 21.87 -15.84 -16.92
CA CYS A 245 21.01 -16.56 -16.01
C CYS A 245 19.73 -17.09 -16.69
N HIS A 246 19.22 -16.42 -17.74
CA HIS A 246 18.05 -16.87 -18.50
C HIS A 246 18.40 -17.97 -19.51
N GLN A 247 19.61 -17.97 -20.05
CA GLN A 247 20.09 -19.02 -20.98
C GLN A 247 20.20 -20.40 -20.29
N ARG A 248 20.34 -20.41 -18.96
CA ARG A 248 20.49 -21.63 -18.15
C ARG A 248 19.16 -22.17 -17.60
N VAL A 249 18.05 -21.52 -17.89
CA VAL A 249 16.72 -21.87 -17.35
C VAL A 249 15.91 -22.54 -18.45
N ASP A 250 15.26 -23.65 -18.12
CA ASP A 250 14.27 -24.25 -19.02
C ASP A 250 13.13 -23.24 -19.28
N VAL A 251 13.00 -22.86 -20.55
CA VAL A 251 12.00 -21.86 -21.01
C VAL A 251 10.57 -22.31 -20.70
N ARG A 252 10.31 -23.61 -20.57
CA ARG A 252 8.97 -24.18 -20.33
C ARG A 252 8.58 -24.18 -18.86
N SER A 253 9.52 -24.44 -17.96
CA SER A 253 9.23 -24.73 -16.56
C SER A 253 9.94 -23.83 -15.54
N GLY A 254 10.98 -23.08 -15.94
CA GLY A 254 11.86 -22.38 -15.01
C GLY A 254 11.84 -20.85 -15.12
N GLY A 255 12.44 -20.22 -14.13
CA GLY A 255 12.70 -18.79 -14.04
C GLY A 255 11.49 -17.97 -13.56
N TRP A 256 11.70 -16.65 -13.56
CA TRP A 256 10.69 -15.67 -13.20
C TRP A 256 10.08 -15.09 -14.49
N PRO A 257 8.88 -15.51 -14.94
CA PRO A 257 8.33 -15.15 -16.24
C PRO A 257 8.08 -13.64 -16.40
N ASP A 258 7.94 -12.93 -15.28
CA ASP A 258 7.63 -11.50 -15.27
C ASP A 258 8.85 -10.59 -15.45
N VAL A 259 10.08 -11.13 -15.41
CA VAL A 259 11.30 -10.35 -15.67
C VAL A 259 11.28 -9.89 -17.14
N TYR A 260 11.65 -8.64 -17.40
CA TYR A 260 11.43 -7.92 -18.67
C TYR A 260 9.95 -7.90 -19.12
N GLY A 261 9.02 -8.12 -18.19
CA GLY A 261 7.60 -8.17 -18.55
C GLY A 261 7.06 -6.80 -18.98
N ARG A 262 6.39 -6.78 -20.15
CA ARG A 262 5.64 -5.64 -20.64
C ARG A 262 4.19 -5.73 -20.19
N LEU A 263 3.64 -4.63 -19.70
CA LEU A 263 2.23 -4.54 -19.34
C LEU A 263 1.34 -4.64 -20.57
N ARG A 264 0.08 -5.04 -20.37
CA ARG A 264 -0.97 -5.03 -21.39
C ARG A 264 -1.88 -3.81 -21.19
N LEU A 265 -2.30 -3.18 -22.27
CA LEU A 265 -3.28 -2.07 -22.19
C LEU A 265 -4.63 -2.55 -21.67
N ASP A 266 -5.08 -3.72 -22.13
CA ASP A 266 -6.38 -4.32 -21.84
C ASP A 266 -6.39 -5.16 -20.55
N GLY A 267 -5.30 -5.15 -19.79
CA GLY A 267 -5.12 -5.94 -18.58
C GLY A 267 -4.86 -5.13 -17.31
N GLN A 268 -4.59 -5.85 -16.25
CA GLN A 268 -4.22 -5.31 -14.94
C GLN A 268 -2.70 -5.32 -14.78
N ALA A 269 -2.15 -4.32 -14.12
CA ALA A 269 -0.78 -4.39 -13.63
C ALA A 269 -0.69 -5.46 -12.51
N PRO A 270 0.42 -6.20 -12.41
CA PRO A 270 0.71 -6.98 -11.20
C PRO A 270 0.95 -6.04 -10.02
N THR A 271 1.05 -6.59 -8.81
CA THR A 271 1.38 -5.80 -7.62
C THR A 271 2.59 -4.91 -7.83
N ILE A 272 2.41 -3.59 -7.84
CA ILE A 272 3.48 -2.61 -7.88
C ILE A 272 4.32 -2.73 -6.61
N THR A 273 5.61 -2.99 -6.77
CA THR A 273 6.59 -3.12 -5.69
C THR A 273 7.65 -2.03 -5.81
N ALA A 274 8.55 -1.92 -4.84
CA ALA A 274 9.68 -0.97 -4.89
C ALA A 274 10.72 -1.27 -6.01
N GLY A 275 10.36 -2.10 -6.98
CA GLY A 275 11.16 -2.45 -8.16
C GLY A 275 10.54 -2.05 -9.50
N PHE A 276 9.42 -1.33 -9.50
CA PHE A 276 8.62 -1.03 -10.67
C PHE A 276 9.35 -0.25 -11.79
N ASP A 277 10.43 0.40 -11.48
CA ASP A 277 11.25 1.20 -12.40
C ASP A 277 12.39 0.41 -13.07
N SER A 278 12.33 -0.93 -13.02
CA SER A 278 13.38 -1.80 -13.54
C SER A 278 12.81 -3.01 -14.30
N PHE A 279 13.31 -3.26 -15.50
CA PHE A 279 12.96 -4.43 -16.29
C PHE A 279 13.26 -5.77 -15.62
N THR A 280 14.27 -5.80 -14.75
CA THR A 280 14.74 -7.06 -14.15
C THR A 280 14.02 -7.45 -12.86
N ARG A 281 13.04 -6.66 -12.42
CA ARG A 281 12.37 -6.85 -11.12
C ARG A 281 10.90 -7.24 -11.21
N GLY A 282 10.38 -7.44 -12.43
CA GLY A 282 8.99 -7.83 -12.63
C GLY A 282 8.44 -7.34 -13.97
N ARG A 283 7.13 -7.46 -14.12
CA ARG A 283 6.37 -6.98 -15.27
C ARG A 283 6.02 -5.50 -15.08
N TYR A 284 7.00 -4.63 -15.33
CA TYR A 284 6.87 -3.19 -15.14
C TYR A 284 7.25 -2.38 -16.37
N GLY A 285 7.41 -3.04 -17.53
CA GLY A 285 7.62 -2.37 -18.81
C GLY A 285 6.36 -1.65 -19.25
N HIS A 286 6.52 -0.40 -19.71
CA HIS A 286 5.41 0.40 -20.25
C HIS A 286 4.75 -0.31 -21.43
N PRO A 287 3.41 -0.31 -21.57
CA PRO A 287 2.74 -1.10 -22.61
C PRO A 287 3.10 -0.68 -24.03
N LEU A 288 3.39 0.61 -24.27
CA LEU A 288 3.65 1.18 -25.60
C LEU A 288 5.07 1.70 -25.83
N GLN A 289 5.84 1.96 -24.77
CA GLN A 289 7.16 2.62 -24.87
C GLN A 289 8.27 1.68 -24.40
N GLU A 290 9.49 1.86 -24.94
CA GLU A 290 10.66 1.02 -24.63
C GLU A 290 11.33 1.44 -23.31
N ARG A 291 10.54 1.46 -22.22
CA ARG A 291 10.98 1.86 -20.89
C ARG A 291 10.17 1.16 -19.78
N ALA A 292 10.68 1.17 -18.58
CA ALA A 292 9.91 0.80 -17.40
C ALA A 292 8.92 1.94 -17.03
N LEU A 293 8.01 1.63 -16.10
CA LEU A 293 7.11 2.63 -15.52
C LEU A 293 7.89 3.76 -14.84
N THR A 294 7.38 4.98 -14.95
CA THR A 294 7.81 6.11 -14.12
C THR A 294 7.20 6.01 -12.72
N PRO A 295 7.75 6.71 -11.72
CA PRO A 295 7.12 6.77 -10.41
C PRO A 295 5.69 7.34 -10.45
N ARG A 296 5.39 8.32 -11.31
CA ARG A 296 4.04 8.86 -11.46
C ARG A 296 3.05 7.85 -12.02
N GLU A 297 3.44 7.11 -13.06
CA GLU A 297 2.61 6.04 -13.62
C GLU A 297 2.35 4.95 -12.59
N ALA A 298 3.37 4.51 -11.88
CA ALA A 298 3.23 3.53 -10.80
C ALA A 298 2.33 4.04 -9.66
N ALA A 299 2.46 5.32 -9.28
CA ALA A 299 1.60 5.95 -8.29
C ALA A 299 0.14 6.03 -8.74
N ARG A 300 -0.12 6.36 -10.02
CA ARG A 300 -1.46 6.37 -10.60
C ARG A 300 -2.07 4.97 -10.60
N LEU A 301 -1.31 3.93 -10.96
CA LEU A 301 -1.73 2.52 -10.84
C LEU A 301 -1.99 2.08 -9.40
N GLN A 302 -1.45 2.77 -8.40
CA GLN A 302 -1.72 2.61 -6.98
C GLN A 302 -2.90 3.48 -6.47
N GLY A 303 -3.51 4.30 -7.34
CA GLY A 303 -4.66 5.14 -7.01
C GLY A 303 -4.32 6.47 -6.33
N PHE A 304 -3.06 6.91 -6.38
CA PHE A 304 -2.69 8.27 -5.98
C PHE A 304 -3.11 9.30 -7.02
N PRO A 305 -3.52 10.50 -6.62
CA PRO A 305 -3.78 11.59 -7.55
C PRO A 305 -2.47 12.13 -8.15
N ASP A 306 -2.56 12.79 -9.30
CA ASP A 306 -1.39 13.21 -10.05
C ASP A 306 -0.59 14.35 -9.42
N ASP A 307 -1.25 15.17 -8.60
CA ASP A 307 -0.64 16.25 -7.82
C ASP A 307 0.04 15.76 -6.54
N PHE A 308 -0.09 14.49 -6.20
CA PHE A 308 0.56 13.92 -5.02
C PHE A 308 2.08 13.89 -5.18
N HIS A 309 2.80 14.60 -4.34
CA HIS A 309 4.24 14.77 -4.44
C HIS A 309 5.00 13.84 -3.48
N PHE A 310 5.80 12.92 -4.03
CA PHE A 310 6.69 12.08 -3.24
C PHE A 310 8.05 12.77 -3.08
N CYS A 311 8.50 12.94 -1.83
CA CYS A 311 9.76 13.60 -1.46
C CYS A 311 10.91 12.59 -1.34
N GLY A 312 12.15 13.12 -1.36
CA GLY A 312 13.37 12.33 -1.20
C GLY A 312 14.03 11.93 -2.50
N THR A 313 14.99 11.02 -2.39
CA THR A 313 15.74 10.46 -3.52
C THR A 313 14.85 9.56 -4.39
N ARG A 314 15.30 9.23 -5.61
CA ARG A 314 14.61 8.27 -6.48
C ARG A 314 14.35 6.92 -5.80
N ARG A 315 15.26 6.48 -4.92
CA ARG A 315 15.10 5.26 -4.13
C ARG A 315 13.98 5.40 -3.10
N ASP A 316 13.90 6.55 -2.45
CA ASP A 316 12.86 6.83 -1.45
C ASP A 316 11.48 6.89 -2.11
N VAL A 317 11.35 7.62 -3.22
CA VAL A 317 10.11 7.69 -4.01
C VAL A 317 9.65 6.29 -4.44
N ARG A 318 10.56 5.47 -4.95
CA ARG A 318 10.28 4.10 -5.35
C ARG A 318 9.78 3.23 -4.19
N SER A 319 10.40 3.37 -3.02
CA SER A 319 9.99 2.66 -1.81
C SER A 319 8.62 3.12 -1.32
N GLN A 320 8.36 4.42 -1.30
CA GLN A 320 7.08 5.00 -0.89
C GLN A 320 5.94 4.51 -1.78
N VAL A 321 6.10 4.58 -3.11
CA VAL A 321 5.07 4.12 -4.05
C VAL A 321 4.84 2.60 -3.93
N GLY A 322 5.92 1.79 -3.92
CA GLY A 322 5.79 0.33 -3.92
C GLY A 322 5.21 -0.26 -2.64
N ASN A 323 5.48 0.39 -1.49
CA ASN A 323 5.00 -0.06 -0.18
C ASN A 323 3.65 0.53 0.22
N ALA A 324 3.12 1.47 -0.54
CA ALA A 324 1.89 2.16 -0.18
C ALA A 324 0.69 1.22 -0.02
N VAL A 325 -0.16 1.56 0.94
CA VAL A 325 -1.56 1.11 0.97
C VAL A 325 -2.33 2.00 -0.01
N PRO A 326 -3.01 1.43 -1.01
CA PRO A 326 -3.73 2.21 -2.01
C PRO A 326 -4.83 3.09 -1.41
N PRO A 327 -4.90 4.39 -1.73
CA PRO A 327 -5.93 5.30 -1.21
C PRO A 327 -7.36 4.82 -1.44
N PRO A 328 -7.76 4.24 -2.60
CA PRO A 328 -9.12 3.74 -2.78
C PRO A 328 -9.52 2.61 -1.83
N LEU A 329 -8.59 1.71 -1.48
CA LEU A 329 -8.85 0.69 -0.46
C LEU A 329 -9.04 1.32 0.92
N GLY A 330 -8.17 2.27 1.30
CA GLY A 330 -8.30 3.04 2.54
C GLY A 330 -9.63 3.77 2.64
N GLU A 331 -10.09 4.36 1.54
CA GLU A 331 -11.39 5.05 1.47
C GLU A 331 -12.57 4.09 1.68
N ALA A 332 -12.56 2.94 1.00
CA ALA A 332 -13.64 1.95 1.13
C ALA A 332 -13.72 1.40 2.56
N LEU A 333 -12.59 1.06 3.17
CA LEU A 333 -12.51 0.61 4.57
C LEU A 333 -12.97 1.71 5.53
N GLY A 334 -12.51 2.94 5.32
CA GLY A 334 -12.91 4.10 6.12
C GLY A 334 -14.41 4.36 6.08
N ARG A 335 -15.03 4.30 4.90
CA ARG A 335 -16.49 4.46 4.74
C ARG A 335 -17.27 3.37 5.48
N ALA A 336 -16.81 2.11 5.45
CA ALA A 336 -17.44 1.01 6.16
C ALA A 336 -17.39 1.21 7.68
N ILE A 337 -16.25 1.64 8.22
CA ILE A 337 -16.06 1.95 9.65
C ILE A 337 -16.97 3.14 10.04
N LEU A 338 -16.96 4.23 9.26
CA LEU A 338 -17.80 5.41 9.52
C LEU A 338 -19.29 5.10 9.52
N LYS A 339 -19.74 4.20 8.64
CA LYS A 339 -21.14 3.75 8.63
C LYS A 339 -21.51 3.13 9.98
N THR A 340 -20.68 2.26 10.52
CA THR A 340 -20.91 1.64 11.84
C THR A 340 -20.90 2.67 12.97
N LEU A 341 -19.92 3.58 12.97
CA LEU A 341 -19.80 4.63 13.98
C LEU A 341 -21.00 5.57 14.00
N ARG A 342 -21.52 5.94 12.82
CA ARG A 342 -22.74 6.76 12.68
C ARG A 342 -23.98 6.02 13.18
N ASN A 343 -24.11 4.74 12.86
CA ASN A 343 -25.24 3.92 13.35
C ASN A 343 -25.21 3.80 14.87
N GLU A 344 -24.02 3.63 15.47
CA GLU A 344 -23.88 3.62 16.93
C GLU A 344 -24.33 4.94 17.55
N GLN A 345 -23.93 6.09 16.99
CA GLN A 345 -24.37 7.40 17.48
C GLN A 345 -25.87 7.62 17.35
N ALA A 346 -26.50 7.11 16.27
CA ALA A 346 -27.93 7.25 16.06
C ALA A 346 -28.78 6.46 17.09
N THR A 347 -28.23 5.30 17.54
CA THR A 347 -28.90 4.45 18.54
C THR A 347 -28.82 5.06 19.94
N TYR A 348 -27.83 5.92 20.21
CA TYR A 348 -27.62 6.58 21.52
C TYR A 348 -28.30 7.94 21.67
N LYS A 349 -28.97 8.47 20.62
CA LYS A 349 -29.81 9.68 20.81
C LYS A 349 -31.00 9.30 21.70
N PRO A 350 -31.15 9.93 22.88
CA PRO A 350 -32.35 9.71 23.68
C PRO A 350 -33.58 10.06 22.80
N ARG A 351 -34.59 9.18 22.79
CA ARG A 351 -35.91 9.55 22.27
C ARG A 351 -36.40 10.68 23.17
N VAL A 352 -36.37 11.91 22.65
CA VAL A 352 -37.02 13.08 23.27
C VAL A 352 -38.52 12.90 23.19
#